data_914bbc9a0980eea5b3b703ffd90b9d2e
#
_entry.id   914bbc9a0980eea5b3b703ffd90b9d2e
#
_cell.length_a   1.000
_cell.length_b   1.000
_cell.length_c   1.000
_cell.angle_alpha   90.00
_cell.angle_beta   90.00
_cell.angle_gamma   90.00
#
_symmetry.space_group_name_H-M   'P 1'
#
loop_
_entity.id
_entity.type
_entity.pdbx_description
1 polymer ?
#
loop_
_entity_poly.entity_id
_entity_poly.type
_entity_poly.pdbx_seq_one_letter_code
_entity_poly.pdbx_strand_id
1 'polypeptide(L)'
;MTLSKHIANHVRDIPRSGIRDFFEIVQTMADVISLGIGEPDFHTPWRIREAAIYGLERGHTGYTSNLGLPRLRERVAQYVQKHFHVSYDPATEIIVTVGVSEAIDLALRALVNPGDEVLYHEPCYVSYSPSVILAHGVPVAVPTDRKSVV
;
A
#
# COMPACT_ATOMS: atom_id res chain seq x y z
N MET A 1 1.58 15.47 -31.75
CA MET A 1 2.81 15.04 -31.05
C MET A 1 2.43 13.99 -30.02
N THR A 2 2.92 12.77 -30.16
CA THR A 2 2.57 11.68 -29.24
C THR A 2 3.41 11.84 -27.97
N LEU A 3 2.77 12.13 -26.82
CA LEU A 3 3.40 12.31 -25.50
C LEU A 3 4.19 11.07 -25.04
N SER A 4 3.93 9.92 -25.64
CA SER A 4 4.60 8.63 -25.34
C SER A 4 6.12 8.67 -25.44
N LYS A 5 6.69 9.61 -26.21
CA LYS A 5 8.14 9.78 -26.34
C LYS A 5 8.82 10.31 -25.07
N HIS A 6 8.05 10.88 -24.16
CA HIS A 6 8.56 11.46 -22.91
C HIS A 6 8.39 10.53 -21.70
N ILE A 7 7.75 9.36 -21.89
CA ILE A 7 7.60 8.36 -20.85
C ILE A 7 8.91 7.58 -20.71
N ALA A 8 9.40 7.43 -19.49
CA ALA A 8 10.59 6.63 -19.19
C ALA A 8 10.42 5.18 -19.67
N ASN A 9 11.49 4.59 -20.21
CA ASN A 9 11.42 3.27 -20.83
C ASN A 9 10.88 2.19 -19.89
N HIS A 10 11.34 2.16 -18.64
CA HIS A 10 10.92 1.19 -17.63
C HIS A 10 9.44 1.36 -17.18
N VAL A 11 8.83 2.53 -17.45
CA VAL A 11 7.41 2.80 -17.14
C VAL A 11 6.50 2.45 -18.32
N ARG A 12 7.03 2.58 -19.54
CA ARG A 12 6.24 2.42 -20.78
C ARG A 12 5.61 1.04 -20.90
N ASP A 13 6.35 0.02 -20.46
CA ASP A 13 5.97 -1.38 -20.63
C ASP A 13 5.15 -1.92 -19.43
N ILE A 14 4.90 -1.08 -18.42
CA ILE A 14 4.02 -1.45 -17.30
C ILE A 14 2.58 -1.54 -17.80
N PRO A 15 1.91 -2.71 -17.69
CA PRO A 15 0.54 -2.86 -18.13
C PRO A 15 -0.42 -2.00 -17.27
N ARG A 16 -1.48 -1.51 -17.89
CA ARG A 16 -2.56 -0.83 -17.16
C ARG A 16 -3.22 -1.81 -16.19
N SER A 17 -3.57 -1.32 -15.01
CA SER A 17 -4.34 -2.10 -14.05
C SER A 17 -5.77 -2.32 -14.56
N GLY A 18 -6.16 -3.57 -14.80
CA GLY A 18 -7.54 -3.94 -15.18
C GLY A 18 -8.58 -3.73 -14.08
N ILE A 19 -8.16 -3.44 -12.84
CA ILE A 19 -9.07 -3.18 -11.72
C ILE A 19 -9.94 -1.96 -12.02
N ARG A 20 -9.40 -0.90 -12.60
CA ARG A 20 -10.19 0.31 -12.93
C ARG A 20 -11.24 0.04 -14.00
N ASP A 21 -10.87 -0.69 -15.03
CA ASP A 21 -11.78 -1.05 -16.12
C ASP A 21 -12.94 -1.90 -15.56
N PHE A 22 -12.65 -2.79 -14.61
CA PHE A 22 -13.67 -3.58 -13.91
C PHE A 22 -14.61 -2.70 -13.05
N PHE A 23 -14.07 -1.69 -12.35
CA PHE A 23 -14.89 -0.76 -11.58
C PHE A 23 -15.86 0.04 -12.43
N GLU A 24 -15.40 0.55 -13.56
CA GLU A 24 -16.27 1.30 -14.48
C GLU A 24 -17.44 0.42 -14.96
N ILE A 25 -17.20 -0.86 -15.22
CA ILE A 25 -18.25 -1.82 -15.61
C ILE A 25 -19.23 -2.02 -14.46
N VAL A 26 -18.74 -2.31 -13.24
CA VAL A 26 -19.60 -2.60 -12.07
C VAL A 26 -20.45 -1.41 -11.69
N GLN A 27 -19.95 -0.18 -11.79
CA GLN A 27 -20.73 1.04 -11.50
C GLN A 27 -21.91 1.25 -12.45
N THR A 28 -21.89 0.66 -13.65
CA THR A 28 -22.98 0.76 -14.62
C THR A 28 -24.04 -0.33 -14.46
N MET A 29 -23.81 -1.31 -13.58
CA MET A 29 -24.70 -2.44 -13.38
C MET A 29 -25.57 -2.23 -12.14
N ALA A 30 -26.90 -2.35 -12.31
CA ALA A 30 -27.83 -2.41 -11.17
C ALA A 30 -27.83 -3.81 -10.54
N ASP A 31 -28.03 -3.88 -9.22
CA ASP A 31 -28.20 -5.13 -8.46
C ASP A 31 -26.99 -6.09 -8.47
N VAL A 32 -25.77 -5.54 -8.50
CA VAL A 32 -24.54 -6.33 -8.41
C VAL A 32 -23.97 -6.30 -7.00
N ILE A 33 -23.69 -7.48 -6.45
CA ILE A 33 -22.88 -7.65 -5.24
C ILE A 33 -21.42 -7.71 -5.70
N SER A 34 -20.66 -6.64 -5.46
CA SER A 34 -19.25 -6.59 -5.83
C SER A 34 -18.39 -7.31 -4.81
N LEU A 35 -17.60 -8.29 -5.27
CA LEU A 35 -16.52 -8.93 -4.49
C LEU A 35 -15.13 -8.48 -5.00
N GLY A 36 -15.07 -7.39 -5.77
CA GLY A 36 -13.86 -6.93 -6.45
C GLY A 36 -12.91 -6.14 -5.57
N ILE A 37 -13.39 -5.51 -4.49
CA ILE A 37 -12.55 -4.81 -3.51
C ILE A 37 -12.74 -5.44 -2.14
N GLY A 38 -11.62 -5.71 -1.47
CA GLY A 38 -11.62 -6.13 -0.06
C GLY A 38 -11.66 -4.92 0.87
N GLU A 39 -12.81 -4.27 1.00
CA GLU A 39 -13.02 -3.20 1.98
C GLU A 39 -14.01 -3.64 3.06
N PRO A 40 -13.82 -3.15 4.31
CA PRO A 40 -14.77 -3.47 5.38
C PRO A 40 -16.16 -2.91 5.09
N ASP A 41 -17.20 -3.76 5.26
CA ASP A 41 -18.62 -3.36 5.12
C ASP A 41 -19.16 -2.65 6.38
N PHE A 42 -18.27 -2.19 7.25
CA PHE A 42 -18.62 -1.49 8.49
C PHE A 42 -18.09 -0.06 8.46
N HIS A 43 -18.92 0.86 8.90
CA HIS A 43 -18.45 2.23 9.11
C HIS A 43 -17.39 2.27 10.22
N THR A 44 -16.41 3.14 10.07
CA THR A 44 -15.43 3.41 11.13
C THR A 44 -16.14 3.68 12.45
N PRO A 45 -15.73 3.02 13.55
CA PRO A 45 -16.38 3.19 14.86
C PRO A 45 -16.50 4.65 15.27
N TRP A 46 -17.63 5.00 15.89
CA TRP A 46 -17.96 6.39 16.24
C TRP A 46 -16.82 7.11 16.98
N ARG A 47 -16.22 6.47 17.98
CA ARG A 47 -15.13 7.07 18.77
C ARG A 47 -13.94 7.50 17.91
N ILE A 48 -13.62 6.76 16.86
CA ILE A 48 -12.53 7.10 15.94
C ILE A 48 -12.92 8.29 15.08
N ARG A 49 -14.16 8.29 14.55
CA ARG A 49 -14.68 9.41 13.76
C ARG A 49 -14.75 10.70 14.59
N GLU A 50 -15.26 10.62 15.80
CA GLU A 50 -15.35 11.73 16.74
C GLU A 50 -13.97 12.30 17.05
N ALA A 51 -12.97 11.46 17.31
CA ALA A 51 -11.59 11.90 17.56
C ALA A 51 -10.99 12.61 16.32
N ALA A 52 -11.30 12.15 15.11
CA ALA A 52 -10.85 12.79 13.89
C ALA A 52 -11.49 14.18 13.70
N ILE A 53 -12.82 14.29 13.91
CA ILE A 53 -13.58 15.55 13.85
C ILE A 53 -12.99 16.54 14.89
N TYR A 54 -12.82 16.11 16.12
CA TYR A 54 -12.23 16.92 17.18
C TYR A 54 -10.82 17.42 16.84
N GLY A 55 -9.99 16.56 16.22
CA GLY A 55 -8.66 16.94 15.74
C GLY A 55 -8.71 18.07 14.71
N LEU A 56 -9.64 17.98 13.76
CA LEU A 56 -9.84 19.02 12.75
C LEU A 56 -10.34 20.34 13.37
N GLU A 57 -11.33 20.29 14.26
CA GLU A 57 -11.86 21.45 14.96
C GLU A 57 -10.81 22.17 15.82
N ARG A 58 -9.84 21.42 16.36
CA ARG A 58 -8.70 21.96 17.11
C ARG A 58 -7.56 22.45 16.23
N GLY A 59 -7.68 22.38 14.93
CA GLY A 59 -6.67 22.86 13.98
C GLY A 59 -5.44 21.97 13.89
N HIS A 60 -5.56 20.68 14.22
CA HIS A 60 -4.46 19.70 14.03
C HIS A 60 -4.30 19.35 12.55
N THR A 61 -4.05 20.35 11.71
CA THR A 61 -3.96 20.23 10.24
C THR A 61 -2.58 20.61 9.70
N GLY A 62 -1.62 20.90 10.55
CA GLY A 62 -0.26 21.25 10.17
C GLY A 62 0.59 20.04 9.78
N TYR A 63 1.77 20.31 9.24
CA TYR A 63 2.77 19.28 8.95
C TYR A 63 3.22 18.56 10.23
N THR A 64 3.54 17.29 10.08
CA THR A 64 4.13 16.45 11.13
C THR A 64 5.60 16.15 10.80
N SER A 65 6.26 15.36 11.65
CA SER A 65 7.55 14.75 11.29
C SER A 65 7.38 13.87 10.03
N ASN A 66 8.42 13.81 9.20
CA ASN A 66 8.47 12.92 8.03
C ASN A 66 8.24 11.45 8.38
N LEU A 67 8.57 11.03 9.60
CA LEU A 67 8.30 9.70 10.11
C LEU A 67 6.86 9.52 10.63
N GLY A 68 6.06 10.57 10.64
CA GLY A 68 4.72 10.61 11.24
C GLY A 68 4.72 11.12 12.68
N LEU A 69 3.53 11.32 13.22
CA LEU A 69 3.34 11.83 14.61
C LEU A 69 4.04 10.93 15.63
N PRO A 70 4.94 11.45 16.50
CA PRO A 70 5.64 10.64 17.50
C PRO A 70 4.68 9.83 18.38
N ARG A 71 3.61 10.46 18.86
CA ARG A 71 2.59 9.78 19.66
C ARG A 71 1.89 8.63 18.94
N LEU A 72 1.70 8.71 17.61
CA LEU A 72 1.14 7.61 16.83
C LEU A 72 2.14 6.46 16.75
N ARG A 73 3.42 6.76 16.48
CA ARG A 73 4.50 5.75 16.43
C ARG A 73 4.67 5.02 17.76
N GLU A 74 4.61 5.74 18.89
CA GLU A 74 4.60 5.15 20.23
C GLU A 74 3.43 4.18 20.43
N ARG A 75 2.22 4.56 19.96
CA ARG A 75 1.04 3.69 20.04
C ARG A 75 1.16 2.46 19.14
N VAL A 76 1.74 2.61 17.95
CA VAL A 76 2.04 1.48 17.06
C VAL A 76 3.03 0.52 17.73
N ALA A 77 4.13 1.02 18.29
CA ALA A 77 5.09 0.21 19.03
C ALA A 77 4.45 -0.58 20.19
N GLN A 78 3.62 0.08 21.00
CA GLN A 78 2.87 -0.56 22.09
C GLN A 78 1.91 -1.64 21.60
N TYR A 79 1.21 -1.37 20.49
CA TYR A 79 0.28 -2.33 19.88
C TYR A 79 1.03 -3.58 19.40
N VAL A 80 2.11 -3.40 18.66
CA VAL A 80 2.92 -4.49 18.11
C VAL A 80 3.54 -5.32 19.24
N GLN A 81 4.09 -4.67 20.26
CA GLN A 81 4.62 -5.36 21.44
C GLN A 81 3.54 -6.18 22.15
N LYS A 82 2.35 -5.64 22.33
CA LYS A 82 1.24 -6.32 23.04
C LYS A 82 0.71 -7.52 22.27
N HIS A 83 0.57 -7.44 20.96
CA HIS A 83 -0.15 -8.43 20.16
C HIS A 83 0.78 -9.43 19.43
N PHE A 84 2.01 -9.02 19.13
CA PHE A 84 2.98 -9.81 18.37
C PHE A 84 4.25 -10.11 19.16
N HIS A 85 4.41 -9.56 20.37
CA HIS A 85 5.58 -9.75 21.24
C HIS A 85 6.91 -9.31 20.60
N VAL A 86 6.85 -8.33 19.69
CA VAL A 86 8.02 -7.72 19.03
C VAL A 86 8.13 -6.28 19.48
N SER A 87 9.33 -5.84 19.86
CA SER A 87 9.61 -4.47 20.27
C SER A 87 10.27 -3.70 19.15
N TYR A 88 9.80 -2.47 18.93
CA TYR A 88 10.43 -1.51 18.03
C TYR A 88 10.63 -0.18 18.75
N ASP A 89 11.75 0.48 18.46
CA ASP A 89 11.95 1.86 18.89
C ASP A 89 11.06 2.81 18.06
N PRO A 90 10.09 3.49 18.69
CA PRO A 90 9.20 4.39 17.95
C PRO A 90 9.92 5.60 17.36
N ALA A 91 11.13 5.93 17.79
CA ALA A 91 11.88 7.06 17.28
C ALA A 91 12.58 6.76 15.95
N THR A 92 13.06 5.52 15.77
CA THR A 92 13.98 5.15 14.69
C THR A 92 13.52 3.98 13.82
N GLU A 93 12.58 3.15 14.29
CA GLU A 93 12.20 1.91 13.61
C GLU A 93 10.74 1.89 13.12
N ILE A 94 10.01 3.01 13.24
CA ILE A 94 8.62 3.12 12.79
C ILE A 94 8.46 4.35 11.93
N ILE A 95 7.91 4.15 10.73
CA ILE A 95 7.47 5.21 9.83
C ILE A 95 5.98 5.05 9.50
N VAL A 96 5.26 6.16 9.46
CA VAL A 96 3.85 6.22 9.04
C VAL A 96 3.80 6.68 7.60
N THR A 97 3.21 5.87 6.74
CA THR A 97 3.11 6.12 5.29
C THR A 97 1.65 6.37 4.87
N VAL A 98 1.46 6.93 3.67
CA VAL A 98 0.13 7.07 3.04
C VAL A 98 -0.28 5.71 2.48
N GLY A 99 -0.70 4.82 3.37
CA GLY A 99 -1.09 3.44 3.06
C GLY A 99 0.12 2.51 2.84
N VAL A 100 -0.19 1.21 2.74
CA VAL A 100 0.79 0.14 2.50
C VAL A 100 1.45 0.29 1.12
N SER A 101 0.76 0.91 0.16
CA SER A 101 1.33 1.13 -1.19
C SER A 101 2.58 2.00 -1.16
N GLU A 102 2.57 3.08 -0.37
CA GLU A 102 3.77 3.90 -0.17
C GLU A 102 4.85 3.14 0.60
N ALA A 103 4.46 2.36 1.61
CA ALA A 103 5.42 1.56 2.37
C ALA A 103 6.18 0.57 1.49
N ILE A 104 5.49 -0.11 0.57
CA ILE A 104 6.11 -1.04 -0.38
C ILE A 104 7.03 -0.29 -1.36
N ASP A 105 6.57 0.84 -1.93
CA ASP A 105 7.37 1.65 -2.85
C ASP A 105 8.65 2.15 -2.18
N LEU A 106 8.56 2.69 -0.96
CA LEU A 106 9.71 3.14 -0.19
C LEU A 106 10.68 2.00 0.14
N ALA A 107 10.17 0.85 0.57
CA ALA A 107 11.00 -0.31 0.90
C ALA A 107 11.77 -0.81 -0.34
N LEU A 108 11.08 -0.94 -1.47
CA LEU A 108 11.73 -1.38 -2.71
C LEU A 108 12.79 -0.38 -3.18
N ARG A 109 12.50 0.92 -3.17
CA ARG A 109 13.49 1.96 -3.54
C ARG A 109 14.69 2.02 -2.60
N ALA A 110 14.52 1.65 -1.34
CA ALA A 110 15.60 1.65 -0.36
C ALA A 110 16.48 0.40 -0.43
N LEU A 111 15.94 -0.72 -0.87
CA LEU A 111 16.59 -2.03 -0.76
C LEU A 111 17.03 -2.63 -2.10
N VAL A 112 16.41 -2.22 -3.23
CA VAL A 112 16.59 -2.86 -4.54
C VAL A 112 17.53 -2.00 -5.40
N ASN A 113 18.61 -2.59 -5.88
CA ASN A 113 19.47 -1.99 -6.90
C ASN A 113 18.92 -2.30 -8.31
N PRO A 114 19.27 -1.51 -9.33
CA PRO A 114 18.92 -1.84 -10.70
C PRO A 114 19.37 -3.23 -11.11
N GLY A 115 18.42 -4.07 -11.50
CA GLY A 115 18.66 -5.45 -11.93
C GLY A 115 18.57 -6.51 -10.84
N ASP A 116 18.39 -6.13 -9.57
CA ASP A 116 18.13 -7.09 -8.49
C ASP A 116 16.79 -7.80 -8.73
N GLU A 117 16.77 -9.11 -8.50
CA GLU A 117 15.55 -9.91 -8.60
C GLU A 117 14.73 -9.84 -7.32
N VAL A 118 13.43 -9.58 -7.47
CA VAL A 118 12.46 -9.58 -6.36
C VAL A 118 11.41 -10.64 -6.60
N LEU A 119 11.41 -11.66 -5.74
CA LEU A 119 10.45 -12.76 -5.80
C LEU A 119 9.09 -12.32 -5.24
N TYR A 120 8.03 -12.66 -5.94
CA TYR A 120 6.65 -12.48 -5.45
C TYR A 120 5.79 -13.67 -5.88
N HIS A 121 4.75 -13.98 -5.10
CA HIS A 121 3.86 -15.11 -5.42
C HIS A 121 2.74 -14.69 -6.38
N GLU A 122 2.25 -15.62 -7.19
CA GLU A 122 1.04 -15.46 -8.00
C GLU A 122 0.01 -16.55 -7.66
N PRO A 123 -1.29 -16.17 -7.53
CA PRO A 123 -1.88 -14.83 -7.70
C PRO A 123 -1.55 -13.86 -6.56
N CYS A 124 -1.45 -12.57 -6.86
CA CYS A 124 -1.09 -11.53 -5.90
C CYS A 124 -1.79 -10.19 -6.20
N TYR A 125 -1.51 -9.19 -5.38
CA TYR A 125 -1.94 -7.83 -5.65
C TYR A 125 -1.22 -7.27 -6.88
N VAL A 126 -2.00 -6.68 -7.80
CA VAL A 126 -1.54 -6.22 -9.12
C VAL A 126 -0.40 -5.20 -9.09
N SER A 127 -0.17 -4.52 -7.98
CA SER A 127 0.87 -3.50 -7.85
C SER A 127 2.25 -4.05 -7.50
N TYR A 128 2.41 -5.33 -7.13
CA TYR A 128 3.72 -5.83 -6.70
C TYR A 128 4.75 -5.79 -7.83
N SER A 129 4.46 -6.41 -8.96
CA SER A 129 5.35 -6.38 -10.12
C SER A 129 5.64 -4.95 -10.63
N PRO A 130 4.64 -4.08 -10.84
CA PRO A 130 4.89 -2.68 -11.20
C PRO A 130 5.77 -1.92 -10.20
N SER A 131 5.60 -2.12 -8.90
CA SER A 131 6.42 -1.45 -7.87
C SER A 131 7.88 -1.88 -7.94
N VAL A 132 8.15 -3.15 -8.20
CA VAL A 132 9.52 -3.66 -8.43
C VAL A 132 10.15 -3.01 -9.66
N ILE A 133 9.41 -2.93 -10.78
CA ILE A 133 9.88 -2.29 -12.01
C ILE A 133 10.16 -0.81 -11.79
N LEU A 134 9.30 -0.10 -11.05
CA LEU A 134 9.50 1.31 -10.71
C LEU A 134 10.71 1.55 -9.80
N ALA A 135 11.11 0.54 -9.03
CA ALA A 135 12.34 0.54 -8.25
C ALA A 135 13.57 0.05 -9.06
N HIS A 136 13.44 -0.14 -10.37
CA HIS A 136 14.46 -0.67 -11.28
C HIS A 136 14.88 -2.14 -11.01
N GLY A 137 14.12 -2.88 -10.21
CA GLY A 137 14.31 -4.30 -10.00
C GLY A 137 13.67 -5.16 -11.10
N VAL A 138 13.94 -6.45 -11.04
CA VAL A 138 13.39 -7.47 -11.92
C VAL A 138 12.36 -8.29 -11.14
N PRO A 139 11.05 -8.18 -11.45
CA PRO A 139 10.03 -8.97 -10.77
C PRO A 139 10.07 -10.42 -11.23
N VAL A 140 10.19 -11.37 -10.30
CA VAL A 140 10.21 -12.81 -10.57
C VAL A 140 8.99 -13.47 -9.91
N ALA A 141 8.04 -13.90 -10.73
CA ALA A 141 6.82 -14.53 -10.28
C ALA A 141 7.07 -15.99 -9.85
N VAL A 142 6.57 -16.36 -8.68
CA VAL A 142 6.54 -17.73 -8.19
C VAL A 142 5.09 -18.20 -8.18
N PRO A 143 4.69 -19.13 -9.09
CA PRO A 143 3.33 -19.63 -9.10
C PRO A 143 3.03 -20.45 -7.85
N THR A 144 1.89 -20.17 -7.22
CA THR A 144 1.41 -20.95 -6.07
C THR A 144 0.25 -21.83 -6.51
N ASP A 145 0.30 -23.11 -6.12
CA ASP A 145 -0.78 -24.07 -6.35
C ASP A 145 -1.56 -24.35 -5.05
N ARG A 146 -2.60 -25.19 -5.11
CA ARG A 146 -3.38 -25.59 -3.95
C ARG A 146 -2.58 -26.31 -2.86
N LYS A 147 -1.37 -26.81 -3.18
CA LYS A 147 -0.46 -27.51 -2.24
C LYS A 147 0.50 -26.54 -1.55
N SER A 148 0.67 -25.34 -2.10
CA SER A 148 1.58 -24.32 -1.60
C SER A 148 0.95 -23.43 -0.52
N VAL A 149 -0.36 -23.58 -0.29
CA VAL A 149 -1.08 -22.87 0.78
C VAL A 149 -1.16 -23.78 2.00
N VAL A 150 -0.13 -23.74 2.82
CA VAL A 150 -0.12 -24.36 4.16
C VAL A 150 0.05 -23.23 5.18
#